data_fb588986a0ec1c4612344fd9cd57a03d
#
_entry.id   fb588986a0ec1c4612344fd9cd57a03d
#
_cell.length_a   1.000
_cell.length_b   1.000
_cell.length_c   1.000
_cell.angle_alpha   90.00
_cell.angle_beta   90.00
_cell.angle_gamma   90.00
#
_symmetry.space_group_name_H-M   'P 1'
#
loop_
_entity.id
_entity.type
_entity.pdbx_description
1 polymer ?
#
loop_
_entity_poly.entity_id
_entity_poly.type
_entity_poly.pdbx_seq_one_letter_code
_entity_poly.pdbx_strand_id
1 'polypeptide(L)'
;YNFPPFSTGEARPLRGTSRREVGHGNLAQRALKNMIPADCPYTIRVVSEVLESNGSSSMATVCAGTLSLMDAGVQMIRPVSGIAMGLITDGERFAVLSDILGDEDHLGDMDFKVTGTSEGITACQMDIKIDGLKYEIMEQALAQARDGRLHILGKLMETLAQPNADVKVHAPKIIMRTIPGNFIGALIGP
;
A
#
# COMPACT_ATOMS: atom_id res chain seq x y z
N TYR A 1 2.54 4.58 -9.51
CA TYR A 1 1.39 3.72 -9.74
C TYR A 1 0.87 3.91 -11.14
N ASN A 2 0.89 2.84 -11.94
CA ASN A 2 0.40 2.81 -13.30
C ASN A 2 -0.81 1.90 -13.42
N PHE A 3 -1.90 2.45 -13.96
CA PHE A 3 -3.18 1.77 -14.11
C PHE A 3 -3.67 1.92 -15.55
N PRO A 4 -3.09 1.16 -16.49
CA PRO A 4 -3.44 1.27 -17.89
C PRO A 4 -4.87 0.74 -18.14
N PRO A 5 -5.56 1.22 -19.20
CA PRO A 5 -6.93 0.83 -19.50
C PRO A 5 -7.13 -0.68 -19.65
N PHE A 6 -6.15 -1.37 -20.21
CA PHE A 6 -6.22 -2.82 -20.41
C PHE A 6 -6.32 -3.61 -19.11
N SER A 7 -5.89 -3.04 -17.97
CA SER A 7 -5.98 -3.71 -16.66
C SER A 7 -7.42 -3.98 -16.22
N THR A 8 -8.38 -3.25 -16.78
CA THR A 8 -9.82 -3.47 -16.60
C THR A 8 -10.52 -3.94 -17.88
N GLY A 9 -9.77 -4.40 -18.89
CA GLY A 9 -10.30 -4.88 -20.16
C GLY A 9 -10.73 -3.77 -21.12
N GLU A 10 -10.38 -2.50 -20.85
CA GLU A 10 -10.76 -1.39 -21.71
C GLU A 10 -9.78 -1.25 -22.91
N ALA A 11 -10.32 -1.22 -24.12
CA ALA A 11 -9.56 -0.98 -25.35
C ALA A 11 -9.54 0.52 -25.68
N ARG A 12 -8.65 1.28 -25.05
CA ARG A 12 -8.46 2.72 -25.37
C ARG A 12 -6.98 3.09 -25.35
N PRO A 13 -6.58 4.17 -26.05
CA PRO A 13 -5.18 4.61 -26.06
C PRO A 13 -4.70 4.97 -24.65
N LEU A 14 -3.43 4.70 -24.39
CA LEU A 14 -2.74 5.22 -23.21
C LEU A 14 -2.68 6.75 -23.28
N ARG A 15 -3.12 7.40 -22.25
CA ARG A 15 -3.03 8.86 -22.06
C ARG A 15 -2.11 9.14 -20.89
N GLY A 16 -1.81 10.42 -20.63
CA GLY A 16 -1.04 10.80 -19.46
C GLY A 16 -1.71 10.36 -18.15
N THR A 17 -0.98 10.47 -17.03
CA THR A 17 -1.39 10.04 -15.70
C THR A 17 -2.79 10.53 -15.31
N SER A 18 -3.66 9.62 -14.94
CA SER A 18 -5.03 9.91 -14.52
C SER A 18 -5.11 10.37 -13.06
N ARG A 19 -6.23 11.00 -12.68
CA ARG A 19 -6.50 11.36 -11.27
C ARG A 19 -6.52 10.12 -10.36
N ARG A 20 -7.03 9.00 -10.87
CA ARG A 20 -7.03 7.71 -10.17
C ARG A 20 -5.61 7.25 -9.86
N GLU A 21 -4.71 7.31 -10.84
CA GLU A 21 -3.31 6.92 -10.64
C GLU A 21 -2.61 7.80 -9.62
N VAL A 22 -2.82 9.11 -9.66
CA VAL A 22 -2.28 10.03 -8.65
C VAL A 22 -2.83 9.73 -7.26
N GLY A 23 -4.13 9.55 -7.13
CA GLY A 23 -4.80 9.27 -5.85
C GLY A 23 -4.39 7.92 -5.25
N HIS A 24 -4.38 6.86 -6.05
CA HIS A 24 -3.98 5.52 -5.61
C HIS A 24 -2.50 5.45 -5.25
N GLY A 25 -1.63 6.06 -6.07
CA GLY A 25 -0.19 6.15 -5.77
C GLY A 25 0.08 6.92 -4.49
N ASN A 26 -0.61 8.05 -4.27
CA ASN A 26 -0.51 8.82 -3.04
C ASN A 26 -0.99 8.04 -1.80
N LEU A 27 -2.09 7.29 -1.92
CA LEU A 27 -2.58 6.44 -0.82
C LEU A 27 -1.55 5.38 -0.46
N ALA A 28 -0.98 4.68 -1.44
CA ALA A 28 0.06 3.67 -1.21
C ALA A 28 1.33 4.31 -0.60
N GLN A 29 1.74 5.47 -1.08
CA GLN A 29 2.87 6.20 -0.50
C GLN A 29 2.63 6.56 0.98
N ARG A 30 1.47 7.11 1.32
CA ARG A 30 1.12 7.44 2.71
C ARG A 30 1.07 6.20 3.59
N ALA A 31 0.57 5.08 3.06
CA ALA A 31 0.50 3.83 3.78
C ALA A 31 1.88 3.29 4.20
N LEU A 32 2.88 3.41 3.33
CA LEU A 32 4.19 2.78 3.49
C LEU A 32 5.26 3.72 4.04
N LYS A 33 5.20 5.02 3.73
CA LYS A 33 6.25 6.00 4.01
C LYS A 33 6.71 6.00 5.47
N ASN A 34 5.77 5.97 6.41
CA ASN A 34 6.06 6.05 7.84
C ASN A 34 6.62 4.74 8.41
N MET A 35 6.65 3.68 7.63
CA MET A 35 7.22 2.38 7.99
C MET A 35 8.66 2.22 7.48
N ILE A 36 9.18 3.20 6.76
CA ILE A 36 10.59 3.25 6.38
C ILE A 36 11.39 3.85 7.54
N PRO A 37 12.46 3.20 8.01
CA PRO A 37 13.31 3.75 9.06
C PRO A 37 13.90 5.10 8.67
N ALA A 38 14.00 6.03 9.62
CA ALA A 38 14.51 7.38 9.36
C ALA A 38 16.02 7.40 8.98
N ASP A 39 16.74 6.38 9.38
CA ASP A 39 18.17 6.17 9.10
C ASP A 39 18.43 5.32 7.84
N CYS A 40 17.38 5.01 7.07
CA CYS A 40 17.55 4.30 5.81
C CYS A 40 18.42 5.12 4.85
N PRO A 41 19.59 4.61 4.42
CA PRO A 41 20.54 5.38 3.64
C PRO A 41 20.16 5.50 2.15
N TYR A 42 19.06 4.83 1.74
CA TYR A 42 18.66 4.74 0.35
C TYR A 42 17.50 5.66 0.02
N THR A 43 17.51 6.22 -1.18
CA THR A 43 16.29 6.77 -1.81
C THR A 43 15.48 5.61 -2.38
N ILE A 44 14.21 5.54 -2.01
CA ILE A 44 13.33 4.43 -2.37
C ILE A 44 12.30 4.89 -3.39
N ARG A 45 12.20 4.17 -4.49
CA ARG A 45 11.12 4.29 -5.47
C ARG A 45 10.41 2.95 -5.60
N VAL A 46 9.13 2.93 -5.24
CA VAL A 46 8.26 1.77 -5.49
C VAL A 46 7.47 2.03 -6.77
N VAL A 47 7.58 1.13 -7.72
CA VAL A 47 6.84 1.19 -8.99
C VAL A 47 5.82 0.05 -9.00
N SER A 48 4.55 0.40 -9.19
CA SER A 48 3.45 -0.55 -9.29
C SER A 48 2.84 -0.49 -10.70
N GLU A 49 2.91 -1.60 -11.41
CA GLU A 49 2.31 -1.80 -12.72
C GLU A 49 1.11 -2.73 -12.56
N VAL A 50 -0.10 -2.21 -12.75
CA VAL A 50 -1.31 -3.02 -12.64
C VAL A 50 -1.62 -3.67 -13.98
N LEU A 51 -1.50 -4.99 -14.06
CA LEU A 51 -1.72 -5.75 -15.29
C LEU A 51 -3.17 -6.19 -15.43
N GLU A 52 -3.84 -6.50 -14.32
CA GLU A 52 -5.24 -6.89 -14.26
C GLU A 52 -5.86 -6.43 -12.94
N SER A 53 -7.11 -5.98 -12.96
CA SER A 53 -7.81 -5.51 -11.76
C SER A 53 -9.31 -5.75 -11.86
N ASN A 54 -9.86 -6.31 -10.79
CA ASN A 54 -11.30 -6.37 -10.53
C ASN A 54 -11.58 -6.00 -9.06
N GLY A 55 -11.34 -4.74 -8.71
CA GLY A 55 -11.40 -4.21 -7.35
C GLY A 55 -10.01 -3.94 -6.78
N SER A 56 -9.94 -2.99 -5.95
CA SER A 56 -8.85 -2.49 -5.10
C SER A 56 -7.39 -2.74 -5.49
N SER A 57 -7.01 -2.42 -6.71
CA SER A 57 -5.61 -2.45 -7.16
C SER A 57 -4.67 -1.59 -6.30
N SER A 58 -5.19 -0.53 -5.65
CA SER A 58 -4.40 0.28 -4.70
C SER A 58 -4.03 -0.49 -3.43
N MET A 59 -4.92 -1.35 -2.91
CA MET A 59 -4.61 -2.17 -1.74
C MET A 59 -3.67 -3.33 -2.10
N ALA A 60 -3.84 -3.92 -3.27
CA ALA A 60 -2.86 -4.84 -3.83
C ALA A 60 -1.47 -4.20 -3.95
N THR A 61 -1.40 -2.93 -4.39
CA THR A 61 -0.14 -2.17 -4.45
C THR A 61 0.49 -1.96 -3.08
N VAL A 62 -0.29 -1.69 -2.03
CA VAL A 62 0.23 -1.59 -0.66
C VAL A 62 0.84 -2.92 -0.20
N CYS A 63 0.13 -4.02 -0.42
CA CYS A 63 0.60 -5.36 -0.05
C CYS A 63 1.85 -5.77 -0.82
N ALA A 64 1.84 -5.61 -2.15
CA ALA A 64 2.99 -5.91 -3.01
C ALA A 64 4.17 -4.98 -2.72
N GLY A 65 3.91 -3.69 -2.45
CA GLY A 65 4.92 -2.72 -2.06
C GLY A 65 5.60 -3.09 -0.73
N THR A 66 4.84 -3.57 0.24
CA THR A 66 5.38 -4.11 1.50
C THR A 66 6.33 -5.27 1.23
N LEU A 67 5.89 -6.29 0.49
CA LEU A 67 6.73 -7.44 0.16
C LEU A 67 7.97 -7.04 -0.65
N SER A 68 7.81 -6.14 -1.62
CA SER A 68 8.90 -5.64 -2.44
C SER A 68 9.97 -4.89 -1.63
N LEU A 69 9.55 -4.06 -0.68
CA LEU A 69 10.46 -3.36 0.22
C LEU A 69 11.23 -4.34 1.13
N MET A 70 10.52 -5.29 1.71
CA MET A 70 11.11 -6.33 2.57
C MET A 70 12.07 -7.22 1.77
N ASP A 71 11.70 -7.61 0.55
CA ASP A 71 12.56 -8.42 -0.31
C ASP A 71 13.79 -7.65 -0.81
N ALA A 72 13.67 -6.34 -1.00
CA ALA A 72 14.81 -5.48 -1.32
C ALA A 72 15.80 -5.28 -0.17
N GLY A 73 15.48 -5.74 1.05
CA GLY A 73 16.32 -5.60 2.24
C GLY A 73 16.06 -4.31 3.02
N VAL A 74 14.97 -3.59 2.74
CA VAL A 74 14.57 -2.44 3.55
C VAL A 74 14.03 -2.94 4.89
N GLN A 75 14.68 -2.55 5.99
CA GLN A 75 14.31 -2.95 7.34
C GLN A 75 13.08 -2.17 7.81
N MET A 76 11.92 -2.44 7.22
CA MET A 76 10.68 -1.77 7.58
C MET A 76 10.40 -1.87 9.08
N ILE A 77 9.91 -0.79 9.70
CA ILE A 77 9.51 -0.78 11.13
C ILE A 77 8.47 -1.86 11.39
N ARG A 78 7.48 -1.98 10.51
CA ARG A 78 6.48 -3.05 10.50
C ARG A 78 5.93 -3.25 9.08
N PRO A 79 5.52 -4.46 8.73
CA PRO A 79 4.83 -4.72 7.48
C PRO A 79 3.43 -4.11 7.48
N VAL A 80 2.98 -3.69 6.30
CA VAL A 80 1.68 -3.04 6.08
C VAL A 80 0.85 -3.88 5.14
N SER A 81 -0.41 -4.09 5.49
CA SER A 81 -1.44 -4.61 4.59
C SER A 81 -2.54 -3.58 4.36
N GLY A 82 -3.40 -3.84 3.40
CA GLY A 82 -4.56 -2.99 3.12
C GLY A 82 -5.74 -3.81 2.64
N ILE A 83 -6.94 -3.28 2.89
CA ILE A 83 -8.21 -3.87 2.44
C ILE A 83 -9.15 -2.77 1.93
N ALA A 84 -9.95 -3.10 0.94
CA ALA A 84 -11.05 -2.25 0.49
C ALA A 84 -12.37 -2.79 1.04
N MET A 85 -13.12 -1.92 1.66
CA MET A 85 -14.41 -2.19 2.26
C MET A 85 -15.51 -1.48 1.48
N GLY A 86 -16.70 -2.03 1.49
CA GLY A 86 -17.90 -1.43 0.91
C GLY A 86 -19.05 -1.39 1.90
N LEU A 87 -20.04 -0.59 1.57
CA LEU A 87 -21.31 -0.52 2.28
C LEU A 87 -22.45 -0.55 1.28
N ILE A 88 -23.49 -1.33 1.59
CA ILE A 88 -24.78 -1.30 0.90
C ILE A 88 -25.85 -1.09 1.95
N THR A 89 -26.77 -0.15 1.69
CA THR A 89 -27.90 0.15 2.57
C THR A 89 -29.23 0.18 1.80
N ASP A 90 -30.34 -0.11 2.46
CA ASP A 90 -31.69 0.11 1.96
C ASP A 90 -32.48 1.10 2.84
N GLY A 91 -31.75 1.91 3.63
CA GLY A 91 -32.31 2.89 4.56
C GLY A 91 -32.41 2.37 6.00
N GLU A 92 -32.90 1.17 6.20
CA GLU A 92 -33.02 0.54 7.55
C GLU A 92 -31.95 -0.52 7.79
N ARG A 93 -31.68 -1.34 6.79
CA ARG A 93 -30.69 -2.41 6.85
C ARG A 93 -29.42 -2.00 6.14
N PHE A 94 -28.31 -2.53 6.60
CA PHE A 94 -27.02 -2.33 5.97
C PHE A 94 -26.17 -3.60 5.98
N ALA A 95 -25.26 -3.69 5.03
CA ALA A 95 -24.25 -4.73 4.97
C ALA A 95 -22.89 -4.09 4.70
N VAL A 96 -21.90 -4.42 5.55
CA VAL A 96 -20.50 -4.05 5.32
C VAL A 96 -19.84 -5.19 4.55
N LEU A 97 -19.23 -4.86 3.41
CA LEU A 97 -18.54 -5.79 2.54
C LEU A 97 -17.03 -5.68 2.75
N SER A 98 -16.35 -6.82 2.70
CA SER A 98 -14.87 -6.89 2.77
C SER A 98 -14.30 -7.31 1.44
N ASP A 99 -13.18 -6.69 1.03
CA ASP A 99 -12.45 -6.99 -0.21
C ASP A 99 -13.35 -6.91 -1.44
N ILE A 100 -13.90 -5.71 -1.65
CA ILE A 100 -14.93 -5.47 -2.65
C ILE A 100 -14.41 -5.59 -4.07
N LEU A 101 -15.27 -6.12 -4.94
CA LEU A 101 -15.10 -6.16 -6.39
C LEU A 101 -15.38 -4.78 -7.03
N GLY A 102 -15.01 -4.62 -8.31
CA GLY A 102 -15.23 -3.38 -9.05
C GLY A 102 -16.71 -2.97 -9.13
N ASP A 103 -17.63 -3.92 -9.31
CA ASP A 103 -19.07 -3.67 -9.33
C ASP A 103 -19.60 -3.25 -7.94
N GLU A 104 -19.09 -3.84 -6.88
CA GLU A 104 -19.45 -3.50 -5.50
C GLU A 104 -18.94 -2.10 -5.11
N ASP A 105 -17.76 -1.70 -5.61
CA ASP A 105 -17.24 -0.35 -5.50
C ASP A 105 -18.14 0.64 -6.24
N HIS A 106 -18.54 0.30 -7.46
CA HIS A 106 -19.33 1.22 -8.32
C HIS A 106 -20.78 1.39 -7.84
N LEU A 107 -21.42 0.31 -7.43
CA LEU A 107 -22.84 0.28 -7.05
C LEU A 107 -23.08 0.50 -5.55
N GLY A 108 -22.04 0.37 -4.72
CA GLY A 108 -22.16 0.53 -3.28
C GLY A 108 -22.38 1.97 -2.83
N ASP A 109 -22.87 2.14 -1.62
CA ASP A 109 -23.20 3.43 -0.99
C ASP A 109 -21.98 4.11 -0.34
N MET A 110 -20.97 3.33 -0.04
CA MET A 110 -19.68 3.79 0.45
C MET A 110 -18.60 2.79 0.04
N ASP A 111 -17.43 3.28 -0.33
CA ASP A 111 -16.20 2.52 -0.33
C ASP A 111 -15.16 3.18 0.57
N PHE A 112 -14.41 2.37 1.29
CA PHE A 112 -13.26 2.89 2.01
C PHE A 112 -12.12 1.88 2.07
N LYS A 113 -10.93 2.43 2.02
CA LYS A 113 -9.68 1.68 2.00
C LYS A 113 -8.93 1.95 3.28
N VAL A 114 -8.56 0.89 3.97
CA VAL A 114 -7.83 0.97 5.23
C VAL A 114 -6.53 0.21 5.12
N THR A 115 -5.43 0.89 5.37
CA THR A 115 -4.10 0.29 5.43
C THR A 115 -3.54 0.36 6.84
N GLY A 116 -2.68 -0.58 7.20
CA GLY A 116 -2.04 -0.55 8.51
C GLY A 116 -1.21 -1.78 8.82
N THR A 117 -0.59 -1.70 9.98
CA THR A 117 0.23 -2.74 10.59
C THR A 117 -0.61 -3.59 11.55
N SER A 118 0.01 -4.53 12.27
CA SER A 118 -0.63 -5.23 13.39
C SER A 118 -1.10 -4.31 14.51
N GLU A 119 -0.50 -3.13 14.66
CA GLU A 119 -0.74 -2.22 15.79
C GLU A 119 -1.70 -1.07 15.48
N GLY A 120 -1.82 -0.65 14.22
CA GLY A 120 -2.67 0.48 13.89
C GLY A 120 -2.78 0.80 12.40
N ILE A 121 -3.59 1.80 12.10
CA ILE A 121 -3.87 2.29 10.75
C ILE A 121 -2.73 3.23 10.33
N THR A 122 -2.25 3.06 9.09
CA THR A 122 -1.23 3.94 8.49
C THR A 122 -1.81 4.93 7.50
N ALA A 123 -2.87 4.55 6.77
CA ALA A 123 -3.60 5.45 5.89
C ALA A 123 -5.04 4.96 5.70
N CYS A 124 -5.92 5.90 5.38
CA CYS A 124 -7.31 5.64 5.04
C CYS A 124 -7.73 6.56 3.89
N GLN A 125 -8.61 6.05 3.04
CA GLN A 125 -9.35 6.82 2.03
C GLN A 125 -10.80 6.35 2.07
N MET A 126 -11.73 7.28 2.07
CA MET A 126 -13.16 6.99 2.08
C MET A 126 -13.87 7.81 1.01
N ASP A 127 -14.81 7.17 0.34
CA ASP A 127 -15.77 7.81 -0.56
C ASP A 127 -17.19 7.43 -0.10
N ILE A 128 -18.00 8.43 0.24
CA ILE A 128 -19.37 8.25 0.73
C ILE A 128 -20.30 8.82 -0.34
N LYS A 129 -21.22 7.98 -0.84
CA LYS A 129 -22.14 8.31 -1.93
C LYS A 129 -23.57 8.54 -1.44
N ILE A 130 -23.81 8.50 -0.14
CA ILE A 130 -25.09 8.73 0.54
C ILE A 130 -25.01 9.93 1.49
N ASP A 131 -26.16 10.50 1.83
CA ASP A 131 -26.26 11.62 2.77
C ASP A 131 -26.11 11.13 4.21
N GLY A 132 -24.91 11.32 4.75
CA GLY A 132 -24.59 10.93 6.13
C GLY A 132 -24.27 9.45 6.30
N LEU A 133 -23.52 9.18 7.35
CA LEU A 133 -23.13 7.83 7.77
C LEU A 133 -23.29 7.73 9.29
N LYS A 134 -24.02 6.71 9.76
CA LYS A 134 -24.18 6.48 11.19
C LYS A 134 -22.86 6.01 11.81
N TYR A 135 -22.55 6.48 13.01
CA TYR A 135 -21.31 6.11 13.70
C TYR A 135 -21.21 4.61 13.97
N GLU A 136 -22.35 3.94 14.25
CA GLU A 136 -22.39 2.50 14.48
C GLU A 136 -21.96 1.70 13.24
N ILE A 137 -22.36 2.17 12.05
CA ILE A 137 -21.94 1.55 10.77
C ILE A 137 -20.44 1.74 10.58
N MET A 138 -19.91 2.92 10.88
CA MET A 138 -18.48 3.22 10.79
C MET A 138 -17.68 2.35 11.76
N GLU A 139 -18.12 2.21 13.00
CA GLU A 139 -17.45 1.38 14.00
C GLU A 139 -17.38 -0.09 13.54
N GLN A 140 -18.51 -0.62 13.08
CA GLN A 140 -18.55 -1.99 12.55
C GLN A 140 -17.64 -2.15 11.33
N ALA A 141 -17.67 -1.19 10.41
CA ALA A 141 -16.87 -1.23 9.19
C ALA A 141 -15.36 -1.18 9.51
N LEU A 142 -14.93 -0.37 10.47
CA LEU A 142 -13.54 -0.30 10.90
C LEU A 142 -13.10 -1.57 11.63
N ALA A 143 -13.95 -2.17 12.46
CA ALA A 143 -13.67 -3.43 13.12
C ALA A 143 -13.51 -4.56 12.09
N GLN A 144 -14.44 -4.68 11.14
CA GLN A 144 -14.38 -5.68 10.08
C GLN A 144 -13.16 -5.45 9.15
N ALA A 145 -12.82 -4.19 8.84
CA ALA A 145 -11.61 -3.84 8.09
C ALA A 145 -10.33 -4.26 8.83
N ARG A 146 -10.31 -4.11 10.15
CA ARG A 146 -9.17 -4.58 10.96
C ARG A 146 -8.97 -6.07 10.82
N ASP A 147 -10.04 -6.86 10.96
CA ASP A 147 -9.95 -8.32 10.90
C ASP A 147 -9.51 -8.79 9.50
N GLY A 148 -10.11 -8.24 8.44
CA GLY A 148 -9.73 -8.52 7.06
C GLY A 148 -8.28 -8.13 6.76
N ARG A 149 -7.85 -6.96 7.20
CA ARG A 149 -6.47 -6.47 7.04
C ARG A 149 -5.46 -7.34 7.77
N LEU A 150 -5.77 -7.79 8.99
CA LEU A 150 -4.89 -8.69 9.75
C LEU A 150 -4.82 -10.09 9.10
N HIS A 151 -5.91 -10.57 8.54
CA HIS A 151 -5.91 -11.80 7.74
C HIS A 151 -4.97 -11.69 6.53
N ILE A 152 -5.09 -10.61 5.75
CA ILE A 152 -4.20 -10.34 4.62
C ILE A 152 -2.75 -10.22 5.07
N LEU A 153 -2.49 -9.52 6.18
CA LEU A 153 -1.15 -9.41 6.74
C LEU A 153 -0.56 -10.78 7.07
N GLY A 154 -1.36 -11.68 7.65
CA GLY A 154 -0.96 -13.06 7.89
C GLY A 154 -0.51 -13.77 6.61
N LYS A 155 -1.25 -13.58 5.50
CA LYS A 155 -0.89 -14.14 4.19
C LYS A 155 0.42 -13.56 3.62
N LEU A 156 0.66 -12.28 3.82
CA LEU A 156 1.94 -11.66 3.46
C LEU A 156 3.10 -12.30 4.24
N MET A 157 2.91 -12.54 5.53
CA MET A 157 3.94 -13.13 6.40
C MET A 157 4.20 -14.61 6.10
N GLU A 158 3.25 -15.35 5.54
CA GLU A 158 3.49 -16.69 5.01
C GLU A 158 4.48 -16.68 3.83
N THR A 159 4.48 -15.59 3.03
CA THR A 159 5.40 -15.43 1.89
C THR A 159 6.77 -14.92 2.31
N LEU A 160 6.81 -13.90 3.16
CA LEU A 160 8.05 -13.28 3.64
C LEU A 160 7.84 -12.75 5.07
N ALA A 161 8.26 -13.56 6.05
CA ALA A 161 8.00 -13.26 7.47
C ALA A 161 8.80 -12.06 8.00
N GLN A 162 9.97 -11.80 7.43
CA GLN A 162 10.88 -10.72 7.84
C GLN A 162 11.59 -10.15 6.62
N PRO A 163 12.00 -8.86 6.65
CA PRO A 163 12.84 -8.32 5.60
C PRO A 163 14.12 -9.12 5.41
N ASN A 164 14.60 -9.21 4.17
CA ASN A 164 15.93 -9.75 3.91
C ASN A 164 16.97 -8.95 4.70
N ALA A 165 17.95 -9.64 5.25
CA ALA A 165 18.93 -9.04 6.16
C ALA A 165 19.81 -7.94 5.50
N ASP A 166 19.93 -7.97 4.18
CA ASP A 166 20.75 -7.03 3.40
C ASP A 166 20.14 -6.84 2.02
N VAL A 167 20.54 -5.80 1.33
CA VAL A 167 20.19 -5.57 -0.07
C VAL A 167 20.71 -6.69 -0.98
N LYS A 168 20.10 -6.88 -2.14
CA LYS A 168 20.49 -7.93 -3.10
C LYS A 168 21.96 -7.81 -3.50
N VAL A 169 22.61 -8.93 -3.81
CA VAL A 169 24.05 -9.02 -4.12
C VAL A 169 24.49 -8.06 -5.24
N HIS A 170 23.61 -7.84 -6.22
CA HIS A 170 23.86 -6.96 -7.36
C HIS A 170 23.49 -5.49 -7.08
N ALA A 171 22.86 -5.19 -5.95
CA ALA A 171 22.46 -3.83 -5.60
C ALA A 171 23.65 -3.01 -5.08
N PRO A 172 23.73 -1.71 -5.38
CA PRO A 172 24.72 -0.82 -4.78
C PRO A 172 24.58 -0.79 -3.27
N LYS A 173 25.69 -0.87 -2.55
CA LYS A 173 25.74 -0.78 -1.08
C LYS A 173 26.33 0.54 -0.65
N ILE A 174 25.69 1.19 0.32
CA ILE A 174 26.24 2.38 1.01
C ILE A 174 26.95 1.90 2.26
N ILE A 175 28.26 2.10 2.32
CA ILE A 175 29.10 1.75 3.47
C ILE A 175 29.67 3.03 4.07
N MET A 176 29.38 3.29 5.33
CA MET A 176 29.98 4.37 6.09
C MET A 176 31.24 3.88 6.82
N ARG A 177 32.33 4.65 6.70
CA ARG A 177 33.59 4.40 7.39
C ARG A 177 34.12 5.70 7.97
N THR A 178 34.54 5.65 9.22
CA THR A 178 35.29 6.75 9.82
C THR A 178 36.77 6.54 9.54
N ILE A 179 37.41 7.52 8.96
CA ILE A 179 38.86 7.49 8.63
C ILE A 179 39.58 8.69 9.24
N PRO A 180 40.86 8.58 9.58
CA PRO A 180 41.69 9.72 9.96
C PRO A 180 41.78 10.75 8.79
N GLY A 181 41.80 12.03 9.12
CA GLY A 181 41.76 13.11 8.11
C GLY A 181 42.91 13.08 7.09
N ASN A 182 44.08 12.57 7.47
CA ASN A 182 45.24 12.42 6.58
C ASN A 182 45.05 11.34 5.49
N PHE A 183 44.04 10.46 5.61
CA PHE A 183 43.72 9.45 4.61
C PHE A 183 42.65 9.87 3.58
N ILE A 184 42.05 11.08 3.74
CA ILE A 184 40.97 11.58 2.85
C ILE A 184 41.47 11.62 1.41
N GLY A 185 42.67 12.23 1.16
CA GLY A 185 43.23 12.32 -0.19
C GLY A 185 43.48 10.95 -0.83
N ALA A 186 44.02 10.02 -0.06
CA ALA A 186 44.27 8.65 -0.55
C ALA A 186 42.97 7.90 -0.87
N LEU A 187 41.87 8.13 -0.13
CA LEU A 187 40.59 7.51 -0.38
C LEU A 187 39.88 8.08 -1.62
N ILE A 188 39.97 9.42 -1.83
CA ILE A 188 39.33 10.06 -2.98
C ILE A 188 40.07 9.67 -4.27
N GLY A 189 41.40 9.44 -4.17
CA GLY A 189 42.26 9.14 -5.29
C GLY A 189 42.86 10.41 -5.95
N PRO A 190 43.68 10.23 -6.98
CA PRO A 190 44.30 11.32 -7.74
C PRO A 190 43.27 12.09 -8.60
#